data_02ecb642bfa111801ac4bebdbfdcadc2
#
_entry.id   02ecb642bfa111801ac4bebdbfdcadc2
#
_cell.length_a   1.000
_cell.length_b   1.000
_cell.length_c   1.000
_cell.angle_alpha   90.00
_cell.angle_beta   90.00
_cell.angle_gamma   90.00
#
_symmetry.space_group_name_H-M   'P 1'
#
loop_
_entity.id
_entity.type
_entity.pdbx_description
1 polymer ?
#
loop_
_entity_poly.entity_id
_entity_poly.type
_entity_poly.pdbx_seq_one_letter_code
_entity_poly.pdbx_strand_id
1 'polypeptide(L)'
;LMNDSRWSFKFKDCKEVGRFVGSVPSGILKNTTSTRVALFGDAAGICKPTTGGGIGPGFAHIDIIVDDFIDLIRKNKLDATSLSKIDKKIDKMRKSQSRARALRDAFLSHSTDDELEEIFKVWAKPDVIKMINEVGEIENPIPLGTKMLKDIPEFRKLAGKAIKAVLWS
;
A
#
# COMPACT_ATOMS: atom_id res chain seq x y z
N LEU A 1 -17.44 -16.60 -5.28
CA LEU A 1 -17.91 -15.96 -6.52
C LEU A 1 -18.60 -16.96 -7.44
N MET A 2 -18.00 -18.10 -7.76
CA MET A 2 -18.56 -19.08 -8.71
C MET A 2 -19.94 -19.62 -8.29
N ASN A 3 -20.19 -19.76 -6.99
CA ASN A 3 -21.45 -20.26 -6.44
C ASN A 3 -22.36 -19.16 -5.87
N ASP A 4 -21.96 -17.88 -5.95
CA ASP A 4 -22.76 -16.76 -5.48
C ASP A 4 -23.80 -16.39 -6.54
N SER A 5 -25.08 -16.31 -6.15
CA SER A 5 -26.20 -16.05 -7.08
C SER A 5 -26.05 -14.76 -7.88
N ARG A 6 -25.32 -13.77 -7.37
CA ARG A 6 -25.05 -12.49 -8.03
C ARG A 6 -24.02 -12.59 -9.15
N TRP A 7 -23.13 -13.59 -9.09
CA TRP A 7 -21.95 -13.67 -9.97
C TRP A 7 -21.84 -14.97 -10.74
N SER A 8 -22.51 -16.06 -10.30
CA SER A 8 -22.41 -17.39 -10.91
C SER A 8 -22.68 -17.41 -12.40
N PHE A 9 -23.60 -16.55 -12.90
CA PHE A 9 -23.92 -16.48 -14.32
C PHE A 9 -22.70 -16.08 -15.20
N LYS A 10 -21.74 -15.35 -14.64
CA LYS A 10 -20.49 -14.97 -15.35
C LYS A 10 -19.52 -16.14 -15.50
N PHE A 11 -19.71 -17.19 -14.71
CA PHE A 11 -18.83 -18.36 -14.69
C PHE A 11 -19.49 -19.62 -15.28
N LYS A 12 -20.69 -19.51 -15.87
CA LYS A 12 -21.50 -20.64 -16.33
C LYS A 12 -20.75 -21.58 -17.26
N ASP A 13 -19.92 -21.03 -18.17
CA ASP A 13 -19.18 -21.81 -19.15
C ASP A 13 -17.68 -21.81 -18.87
N CYS A 14 -17.27 -21.44 -17.67
CA CYS A 14 -15.87 -21.40 -17.26
C CYS A 14 -15.43 -22.74 -16.67
N LYS A 15 -14.24 -23.21 -17.11
CA LYS A 15 -13.55 -24.33 -16.50
C LYS A 15 -12.45 -23.79 -15.57
N GLU A 16 -12.43 -24.25 -14.32
CA GLU A 16 -11.30 -23.95 -13.43
C GLU A 16 -10.04 -24.65 -13.97
N VAL A 17 -9.05 -23.88 -14.37
CA VAL A 17 -7.76 -24.38 -14.90
C VAL A 17 -6.68 -24.48 -13.82
N GLY A 18 -6.89 -23.86 -12.68
CA GLY A 18 -6.00 -23.92 -11.53
C GLY A 18 -6.50 -23.05 -10.40
N ARG A 19 -6.04 -23.36 -9.21
CA ARG A 19 -6.32 -22.56 -8.00
C ARG A 19 -5.01 -22.20 -7.32
N PHE A 20 -4.87 -20.92 -6.99
CA PHE A 20 -3.70 -20.39 -6.33
C PHE A 20 -4.13 -19.58 -5.10
N VAL A 21 -3.41 -19.75 -4.00
CA VAL A 21 -3.56 -18.97 -2.78
C VAL A 21 -2.17 -18.50 -2.35
N GLY A 22 -2.04 -17.20 -2.07
CA GLY A 22 -0.78 -16.64 -1.62
C GLY A 22 -1.01 -15.43 -0.71
N SER A 23 0.01 -15.10 0.06
CA SER A 23 0.03 -13.88 0.87
C SER A 23 0.62 -12.73 0.07
N VAL A 24 0.02 -11.54 0.19
CA VAL A 24 0.59 -10.30 -0.34
C VAL A 24 1.44 -9.66 0.75
N PRO A 25 2.78 -9.62 0.60
CA PRO A 25 3.64 -9.04 1.62
C PRO A 25 3.51 -7.52 1.62
N SER A 26 3.02 -6.95 2.71
CA SER A 26 2.92 -5.50 2.88
C SER A 26 3.91 -5.01 3.92
N GLY A 27 4.81 -4.14 3.51
CA GLY A 27 5.87 -3.59 4.36
C GLY A 27 7.25 -3.90 3.81
N ILE A 28 7.93 -2.85 3.36
CA ILE A 28 9.26 -2.97 2.75
C ILE A 28 10.24 -3.50 3.79
N LEU A 29 10.97 -4.53 3.42
CA LEU A 29 12.01 -5.12 4.25
C LEU A 29 13.05 -4.06 4.65
N LYS A 30 13.62 -4.21 5.84
CA LYS A 30 14.68 -3.31 6.34
C LYS A 30 15.90 -3.30 5.41
N ASN A 31 16.25 -4.46 4.87
CA ASN A 31 17.31 -4.64 3.89
C ASN A 31 16.72 -5.36 2.68
N THR A 32 16.73 -4.73 1.51
CA THR A 32 16.28 -5.33 0.25
C THR A 32 17.47 -5.81 -0.59
N THR A 33 18.70 -5.59 -0.11
CA THR A 33 19.92 -5.96 -0.81
C THR A 33 20.90 -6.72 0.08
N SER A 34 21.71 -7.57 -0.55
CA SER A 34 22.86 -8.28 0.06
C SER A 34 23.92 -8.52 -1.03
N THR A 35 25.05 -9.11 -0.71
CA THR A 35 26.08 -9.44 -1.70
C THR A 35 25.48 -10.23 -2.86
N ARG A 36 25.54 -9.66 -4.08
CA ARG A 36 25.01 -10.23 -5.33
C ARG A 36 23.51 -10.52 -5.33
N VAL A 37 22.75 -9.95 -4.40
CA VAL A 37 21.29 -10.12 -4.28
C VAL A 37 20.63 -8.77 -4.18
N ALA A 38 19.56 -8.56 -4.95
CA ALA A 38 18.64 -7.45 -4.79
C ALA A 38 17.20 -7.95 -4.95
N LEU A 39 16.33 -7.56 -4.03
CA LEU A 39 14.91 -7.92 -4.03
C LEU A 39 14.08 -6.78 -4.62
N PHE A 40 13.08 -7.13 -5.41
CA PHE A 40 12.19 -6.19 -6.08
C PHE A 40 10.72 -6.57 -5.86
N GLY A 41 9.83 -5.59 -5.99
CA GLY A 41 8.40 -5.80 -5.92
C GLY A 41 7.97 -6.52 -4.63
N ASP A 42 7.12 -7.50 -4.76
CA ASP A 42 6.59 -8.28 -3.63
C ASP A 42 7.68 -9.00 -2.83
N ALA A 43 8.76 -9.46 -3.49
CA ALA A 43 9.90 -10.08 -2.80
C ALA A 43 10.59 -9.12 -1.82
N ALA A 44 10.53 -7.80 -2.08
CA ALA A 44 11.03 -6.76 -1.18
C ALA A 44 9.95 -6.23 -0.22
N GLY A 45 8.73 -6.72 -0.30
CA GLY A 45 7.57 -6.21 0.44
C GLY A 45 7.04 -4.88 -0.11
N ILE A 46 7.31 -4.59 -1.38
CA ILE A 46 6.93 -3.34 -2.04
C ILE A 46 5.53 -3.49 -2.63
N CYS A 47 4.53 -3.40 -1.78
CA CYS A 47 3.15 -3.25 -2.20
C CYS A 47 2.44 -2.25 -1.28
N LYS A 48 1.37 -1.62 -1.78
CA LYS A 48 0.57 -0.68 -0.99
C LYS A 48 -0.10 -1.42 0.18
N PRO A 49 0.16 -1.02 1.40
CA PRO A 49 -0.44 -1.69 2.56
C PRO A 49 -1.96 -1.50 2.65
N THR A 50 -2.51 -0.52 1.93
CA THR A 50 -3.94 -0.20 1.91
C THR A 50 -4.74 -1.05 0.92
N THR A 51 -4.19 -1.28 -0.29
CA THR A 51 -4.91 -1.93 -1.40
C THR A 51 -4.28 -3.25 -1.85
N GLY A 52 -3.07 -3.57 -1.38
CA GLY A 52 -2.30 -4.73 -1.87
C GLY A 52 -1.69 -4.56 -3.26
N GLY A 53 -1.88 -3.40 -3.91
CA GLY A 53 -1.35 -3.15 -5.25
C GLY A 53 0.17 -3.01 -5.27
N GLY A 54 0.88 -3.82 -6.07
CA GLY A 54 2.34 -3.84 -6.17
C GLY A 54 2.92 -3.18 -7.42
N ILE A 55 2.14 -3.03 -8.50
CA ILE A 55 2.65 -2.57 -9.80
C ILE A 55 3.19 -1.14 -9.73
N GLY A 56 2.39 -0.18 -9.29
CA GLY A 56 2.82 1.23 -9.19
C GLY A 56 4.02 1.42 -8.25
N PRO A 57 3.97 0.93 -7.00
CA PRO A 57 5.13 0.98 -6.12
C PRO A 57 6.37 0.24 -6.65
N GLY A 58 6.17 -0.87 -7.37
CA GLY A 58 7.26 -1.61 -8.02
C GLY A 58 7.98 -0.77 -9.07
N PHE A 59 7.24 -0.10 -9.96
CA PHE A 59 7.83 0.82 -10.94
C PHE A 59 8.52 2.00 -10.27
N ALA A 60 7.87 2.64 -9.28
CA ALA A 60 8.49 3.73 -8.54
C ALA A 60 9.80 3.31 -7.83
N HIS A 61 9.86 2.08 -7.33
CA HIS A 61 11.10 1.51 -6.78
C HIS A 61 12.19 1.40 -7.84
N ILE A 62 11.87 0.83 -9.01
CA ILE A 62 12.81 0.70 -10.12
C ILE A 62 13.33 2.08 -10.55
N ASP A 63 12.46 3.04 -10.75
CA ASP A 63 12.84 4.41 -11.15
C ASP A 63 13.83 5.05 -10.17
N ILE A 64 13.71 4.76 -8.87
CA ILE A 64 14.64 5.30 -7.86
C ILE A 64 16.04 4.67 -7.96
N ILE A 65 16.15 3.41 -8.36
CA ILE A 65 17.40 2.65 -8.17
C ILE A 65 18.06 2.17 -9.45
N VAL A 66 17.36 2.18 -10.59
CA VAL A 66 17.81 1.49 -11.81
C VAL A 66 19.16 1.95 -12.32
N ASP A 67 19.39 3.26 -12.37
CA ASP A 67 20.64 3.81 -12.91
C ASP A 67 21.84 3.44 -12.05
N ASP A 68 21.70 3.57 -10.72
CA ASP A 68 22.77 3.17 -9.81
C ASP A 68 23.02 1.66 -9.84
N PHE A 69 21.95 0.88 -9.97
CA PHE A 69 22.05 -0.57 -10.03
C PHE A 69 22.79 -1.03 -11.29
N ILE A 70 22.48 -0.43 -12.44
CA ILE A 70 23.19 -0.67 -13.71
C ILE A 70 24.68 -0.28 -13.56
N ASP A 71 24.95 0.86 -12.95
CA ASP A 71 26.32 1.34 -12.74
C ASP A 71 27.13 0.38 -11.84
N LEU A 72 26.54 -0.13 -10.76
CA LEU A 72 27.18 -1.13 -9.91
C LEU A 72 27.44 -2.46 -10.63
N ILE A 73 26.52 -2.90 -11.49
CA ILE A 73 26.70 -4.10 -12.32
C ILE A 73 27.88 -3.89 -13.27
N ARG A 74 27.93 -2.76 -14.00
CA ARG A 74 28.99 -2.43 -14.94
C ARG A 74 30.38 -2.37 -14.29
N LYS A 75 30.41 -1.89 -13.04
CA LYS A 75 31.64 -1.77 -12.24
C LYS A 75 31.98 -3.05 -11.48
N ASN A 76 31.18 -4.11 -11.60
CA ASN A 76 31.28 -5.36 -10.82
C ASN A 76 31.37 -5.12 -9.29
N LYS A 77 30.66 -4.08 -8.79
CA LYS A 77 30.58 -3.71 -7.37
C LYS A 77 29.29 -4.21 -6.73
N LEU A 78 29.16 -5.53 -6.65
CA LEU A 78 27.96 -6.20 -6.12
C LEU A 78 28.16 -6.73 -4.70
N ASP A 79 29.06 -6.14 -3.94
CA ASP A 79 29.22 -6.41 -2.52
C ASP A 79 28.11 -5.75 -1.69
N ALA A 80 27.89 -6.25 -0.46
CA ALA A 80 26.83 -5.77 0.41
C ALA A 80 26.93 -4.25 0.71
N THR A 81 28.15 -3.72 0.85
CA THR A 81 28.38 -2.31 1.16
C THR A 81 27.94 -1.41 0.00
N SER A 82 28.31 -1.78 -1.24
CA SER A 82 27.92 -1.06 -2.44
C SER A 82 26.41 -1.09 -2.66
N LEU A 83 25.79 -2.27 -2.54
CA LEU A 83 24.35 -2.44 -2.73
C LEU A 83 23.52 -1.78 -1.61
N SER A 84 24.03 -1.71 -0.39
CA SER A 84 23.33 -1.01 0.71
C SER A 84 23.13 0.48 0.46
N LYS A 85 23.94 1.11 -0.40
CA LYS A 85 23.76 2.51 -0.79
C LYS A 85 22.53 2.72 -1.65
N ILE A 86 22.22 1.75 -2.51
CA ILE A 86 20.97 1.71 -3.29
C ILE A 86 19.78 1.53 -2.34
N ASP A 87 19.87 0.61 -1.40
CA ASP A 87 18.82 0.32 -0.43
C ASP A 87 18.44 1.55 0.40
N LYS A 88 19.39 2.41 0.73
CA LYS A 88 19.12 3.68 1.44
C LYS A 88 18.29 4.67 0.62
N LYS A 89 18.35 4.62 -0.71
CA LYS A 89 17.58 5.54 -1.58
C LYS A 89 16.08 5.33 -1.45
N ILE A 90 15.63 4.15 -1.08
CA ILE A 90 14.22 3.84 -0.89
C ILE A 90 13.69 4.12 0.53
N ASP A 91 14.48 4.72 1.42
CA ASP A 91 14.07 5.01 2.79
C ASP A 91 12.84 5.93 2.86
N LYS A 92 12.71 6.87 1.94
CA LYS A 92 11.52 7.73 1.84
C LYS A 92 10.27 6.91 1.52
N MET A 93 10.37 5.98 0.57
CA MET A 93 9.30 5.05 0.21
C MET A 93 8.96 4.14 1.39
N ARG A 94 9.96 3.59 2.08
CA ARG A 94 9.80 2.73 3.27
C ARG A 94 9.03 3.45 4.37
N LYS A 95 9.41 4.69 4.69
CA LYS A 95 8.71 5.52 5.68
C LYS A 95 7.27 5.83 5.26
N SER A 96 7.04 6.16 3.99
CA SER A 96 5.69 6.43 3.48
C SER A 96 4.78 5.21 3.60
N GLN A 97 5.25 4.03 3.22
CA GLN A 97 4.48 2.79 3.33
C GLN A 97 4.25 2.37 4.78
N SER A 98 5.24 2.57 5.67
CA SER A 98 5.08 2.31 7.10
C SER A 98 3.95 3.16 7.70
N ARG A 99 3.91 4.46 7.36
CA ARG A 99 2.83 5.37 7.81
C ARG A 99 1.48 4.97 7.24
N ALA A 100 1.39 4.61 5.97
CA ALA A 100 0.16 4.15 5.34
C ALA A 100 -0.35 2.85 6.00
N ARG A 101 0.56 1.94 6.35
CA ARG A 101 0.23 0.72 7.10
C ARG A 101 -0.30 1.03 8.50
N ALA A 102 0.39 1.89 9.24
CA ALA A 102 -0.06 2.30 10.58
C ALA A 102 -1.45 2.95 10.53
N LEU A 103 -1.71 3.76 9.51
CA LEU A 103 -3.01 4.37 9.29
C LEU A 103 -4.10 3.30 9.02
N ARG A 104 -3.83 2.37 8.09
CA ARG A 104 -4.75 1.25 7.82
C ARG A 104 -5.06 0.46 9.08
N ASP A 105 -4.03 0.08 9.81
CA ASP A 105 -4.16 -0.76 11.00
C ASP A 105 -4.96 -0.04 12.10
N ALA A 106 -4.77 1.27 12.25
CA ALA A 106 -5.55 2.10 13.19
C ALA A 106 -7.05 2.14 12.86
N PHE A 107 -7.40 2.10 11.57
CA PHE A 107 -8.81 2.12 11.14
C PHE A 107 -9.44 0.74 11.05
N LEU A 108 -8.69 -0.29 10.66
CA LEU A 108 -9.28 -1.58 10.30
C LEU A 108 -8.97 -2.69 11.32
N SER A 109 -7.74 -2.77 11.85
CA SER A 109 -7.32 -3.94 12.62
C SER A 109 -7.90 -4.01 14.02
N HIS A 110 -8.41 -2.90 14.55
CA HIS A 110 -8.94 -2.80 15.92
C HIS A 110 -10.37 -2.28 15.97
N SER A 111 -11.05 -2.18 14.83
CA SER A 111 -12.45 -1.76 14.76
C SER A 111 -13.36 -2.96 14.79
N THR A 112 -14.48 -2.86 15.52
CA THR A 112 -15.58 -3.80 15.47
C THR A 112 -16.36 -3.62 14.17
N ASP A 113 -17.22 -4.59 13.82
CA ASP A 113 -18.07 -4.49 12.63
C ASP A 113 -19.00 -3.26 12.71
N ASP A 114 -19.53 -2.93 13.88
CA ASP A 114 -20.36 -1.74 14.09
C ASP A 114 -19.56 -0.43 13.86
N GLU A 115 -18.32 -0.37 14.36
CA GLU A 115 -17.43 0.78 14.11
C GLU A 115 -17.08 0.92 12.62
N LEU A 116 -16.86 -0.20 11.91
CA LEU A 116 -16.63 -0.20 10.48
C LEU A 116 -17.87 0.27 9.72
N GLU A 117 -19.07 -0.18 10.10
CA GLU A 117 -20.33 0.25 9.50
C GLU A 117 -20.53 1.77 9.66
N GLU A 118 -20.23 2.34 10.82
CA GLU A 118 -20.31 3.80 11.03
C GLU A 118 -19.29 4.55 10.14
N ILE A 119 -18.08 4.01 9.97
CA ILE A 119 -17.08 4.56 9.06
C ILE A 119 -17.61 4.53 7.61
N PHE A 120 -18.18 3.41 7.17
CA PHE A 120 -18.73 3.28 5.83
C PHE A 120 -19.92 4.20 5.57
N LYS A 121 -20.78 4.43 6.57
CA LYS A 121 -21.88 5.42 6.46
C LYS A 121 -21.35 6.83 6.20
N VAL A 122 -20.25 7.21 6.84
CA VAL A 122 -19.60 8.51 6.56
C VAL A 122 -19.05 8.56 5.14
N TRP A 123 -18.38 7.50 4.69
CA TRP A 123 -17.79 7.43 3.36
C TRP A 123 -18.83 7.36 2.25
N ALA A 124 -20.01 6.82 2.51
CA ALA A 124 -21.12 6.73 1.57
C ALA A 124 -21.89 8.04 1.36
N LYS A 125 -21.57 9.10 2.11
CA LYS A 125 -22.21 10.40 1.92
C LYS A 125 -21.90 10.98 0.53
N PRO A 126 -22.90 11.58 -0.18
CA PRO A 126 -22.69 12.06 -1.54
C PRO A 126 -21.56 13.10 -1.68
N ASP A 127 -21.44 14.00 -0.71
CA ASP A 127 -20.36 15.00 -0.65
C ASP A 127 -18.98 14.39 -0.44
N VAL A 128 -18.90 13.32 0.36
CA VAL A 128 -17.65 12.57 0.57
C VAL A 128 -17.27 11.81 -0.70
N ILE A 129 -18.21 11.13 -1.34
CA ILE A 129 -17.99 10.43 -2.62
C ILE A 129 -17.52 11.43 -3.69
N LYS A 130 -18.16 12.60 -3.77
CA LYS A 130 -17.74 13.67 -4.69
C LYS A 130 -16.29 14.09 -4.40
N MET A 131 -15.96 14.34 -3.15
CA MET A 131 -14.60 14.71 -2.74
C MET A 131 -13.57 13.62 -3.10
N ILE A 132 -13.91 12.33 -2.89
CA ILE A 132 -13.06 11.20 -3.27
C ILE A 132 -12.81 11.20 -4.78
N ASN A 133 -13.84 11.44 -5.60
CA ASN A 133 -13.70 11.47 -7.05
C ASN A 133 -12.91 12.68 -7.57
N GLU A 134 -12.96 13.80 -6.87
CA GLU A 134 -12.26 15.03 -7.27
C GLU A 134 -10.78 15.07 -6.82
N VAL A 135 -10.49 14.55 -5.63
CA VAL A 135 -9.17 14.72 -4.98
C VAL A 135 -8.49 13.38 -4.71
N GLY A 136 -9.25 12.27 -4.77
CA GLY A 136 -8.75 10.94 -4.45
C GLY A 136 -7.75 10.45 -5.49
N GLU A 137 -6.56 10.09 -5.02
CA GLU A 137 -5.53 9.46 -5.81
C GLU A 137 -5.08 8.18 -5.11
N ILE A 138 -5.19 7.05 -5.83
CA ILE A 138 -4.87 5.73 -5.27
C ILE A 138 -3.39 5.62 -4.87
N GLU A 139 -2.51 6.29 -5.61
CA GLU A 139 -1.07 6.27 -5.35
C GLU A 139 -0.67 7.20 -4.19
N ASN A 140 -1.44 8.28 -3.96
CA ASN A 140 -1.15 9.27 -2.92
C ASN A 140 -2.42 9.64 -2.13
N PRO A 141 -2.82 8.87 -1.14
CA PRO A 141 -4.05 9.11 -0.37
C PRO A 141 -3.95 10.28 0.63
N ILE A 142 -2.77 10.85 0.85
CA ILE A 142 -2.53 11.87 1.88
C ILE A 142 -3.34 13.16 1.62
N PRO A 143 -3.38 13.72 0.40
CA PRO A 143 -4.17 14.93 0.13
C PRO A 143 -5.66 14.73 0.41
N LEU A 144 -6.22 13.60 0.00
CA LEU A 144 -7.61 13.25 0.29
C LEU A 144 -7.87 13.16 1.80
N GLY A 145 -7.03 12.41 2.53
CA GLY A 145 -7.15 12.27 3.98
C GLY A 145 -7.08 13.62 4.71
N THR A 146 -6.18 14.50 4.29
CA THR A 146 -6.05 15.85 4.85
C THR A 146 -7.30 16.70 4.59
N LYS A 147 -7.84 16.64 3.37
CA LYS A 147 -9.06 17.34 3.00
C LYS A 147 -10.27 16.81 3.78
N MET A 148 -10.40 15.50 3.90
CA MET A 148 -11.46 14.86 4.70
C MET A 148 -11.41 15.30 6.16
N LEU A 149 -10.21 15.33 6.78
CA LEU A 149 -10.01 15.82 8.15
C LEU A 149 -10.43 17.29 8.31
N LYS A 150 -10.18 18.11 7.29
CA LYS A 150 -10.54 19.53 7.32
C LYS A 150 -12.03 19.76 7.15
N ASP A 151 -12.64 19.11 6.18
CA ASP A 151 -13.96 19.45 5.67
C ASP A 151 -15.10 18.59 6.26
N ILE A 152 -14.77 17.41 6.87
CA ILE A 152 -15.77 16.48 7.38
C ILE A 152 -15.61 16.32 8.91
N PRO A 153 -16.56 16.89 9.69
CA PRO A 153 -16.49 16.83 11.17
C PRO A 153 -16.50 15.41 11.74
N GLU A 154 -17.29 14.50 11.13
CA GLU A 154 -17.36 13.09 11.53
C GLU A 154 -16.02 12.39 11.35
N PHE A 155 -15.30 12.72 10.29
CA PHE A 155 -13.99 12.14 10.01
C PHE A 155 -12.95 12.57 11.08
N ARG A 156 -13.07 13.75 11.65
CA ARG A 156 -12.21 14.19 12.76
C ARG A 156 -12.39 13.36 14.01
N LYS A 157 -13.61 12.91 14.30
CA LYS A 157 -13.90 12.02 15.43
C LYS A 157 -13.25 10.64 15.21
N LEU A 158 -13.31 10.13 13.99
CA LEU A 158 -12.69 8.85 13.60
C LEU A 158 -11.16 8.95 13.59
N ALA A 159 -10.61 10.10 13.21
CA ALA A 159 -9.18 10.32 13.06
C ALA A 159 -8.39 10.37 14.37
N GLY A 160 -9.04 10.53 15.51
CA GLY A 160 -8.36 10.54 16.81
C GLY A 160 -7.54 9.28 17.09
N LYS A 161 -8.00 8.12 16.62
CA LYS A 161 -7.27 6.85 16.67
C LYS A 161 -6.10 6.85 15.66
N ALA A 162 -6.31 7.38 14.45
CA ALA A 162 -5.34 7.38 13.38
C ALA A 162 -4.15 8.34 13.60
N ILE A 163 -4.42 9.51 14.17
CA ILE A 163 -3.37 10.50 14.48
C ILE A 163 -2.37 9.94 15.49
N LYS A 164 -2.84 9.25 16.52
CA LYS A 164 -1.95 8.57 17.48
C LYS A 164 -1.07 7.53 16.79
N ALA A 165 -1.63 6.70 15.93
CA ALA A 165 -0.89 5.65 15.23
C ALA A 165 0.20 6.20 14.29
N VAL A 166 -0.05 7.34 13.63
CA VAL A 166 0.91 7.98 12.71
C VAL A 166 2.01 8.74 13.44
N LEU A 167 1.72 9.28 14.63
CA LEU A 167 2.71 10.02 15.43
C LEU A 167 3.70 9.08 16.16
N TRP A 168 3.32 7.81 16.37
CA TRP A 168 4.13 6.83 17.13
C TRP A 168 4.74 5.75 16.23
N SER A 169 4.58 5.82 14.91
CA SER A 169 5.19 4.94 13.88
C SER A 169 6.38 5.61 13.18
#